data_6fc3310e1a507ba1f379b4f25ceab0bc
#
_entry.id   6fc3310e1a507ba1f379b4f25ceab0bc
#
_cell.length_a   1.000
_cell.length_b   1.000
_cell.length_c   1.000
_cell.angle_alpha   90.00
_cell.angle_beta   90.00
_cell.angle_gamma   90.00
#
_symmetry.space_group_name_H-M   'P 1'
#
loop_
_entity.id
_entity.type
_entity.pdbx_description
1 polymer ?
#
loop_
_entity_poly.entity_id
_entity_poly.type
_entity_poly.pdbx_seq_one_letter_code
_entity_poly.pdbx_strand_id
1 'polypeptide(L)' 'SMAAQADIYEKLIETEKNQLVIMQAIADLYEKENGGV' A
#
# COMPACT_ATOMS: atom_id res chain seq x y z
N SER A 1 25.76 -4.38 -7.03
CA SER A 1 26.39 -3.16 -6.50
C SER A 1 25.51 -2.54 -5.42
N MET A 2 26.09 -1.68 -4.63
CA MET A 2 25.33 -0.99 -3.58
C MET A 2 24.23 -0.10 -4.15
N ALA A 3 24.46 0.48 -5.31
CA ALA A 3 23.44 1.31 -5.97
C ALA A 3 22.25 0.46 -6.41
N ALA A 4 22.51 -0.72 -6.98
CA ALA A 4 21.43 -1.63 -7.38
C ALA A 4 20.64 -2.12 -6.17
N GLN A 5 21.31 -2.36 -5.06
CA GLN A 5 20.68 -2.81 -3.84
C GLN A 5 19.81 -1.70 -3.23
N ALA A 6 20.28 -0.47 -3.29
CA ALA A 6 19.51 0.68 -2.82
C ALA A 6 18.21 0.84 -3.63
N ASP A 7 18.30 0.64 -4.94
CA ASP A 7 17.11 0.71 -5.81
C ASP A 7 16.09 -0.37 -5.46
N ILE A 8 16.56 -1.56 -5.12
CA ILE A 8 15.68 -2.65 -4.70
C ILE A 8 14.96 -2.30 -3.40
N TYR A 9 15.68 -1.75 -2.44
CA TYR A 9 15.07 -1.33 -1.17
C TYR A 9 14.05 -0.22 -1.37
N GLU A 10 14.35 0.75 -2.23
CA GLU A 10 13.41 1.82 -2.55
C GLU A 10 12.12 1.28 -3.16
N LYS A 11 12.24 0.33 -4.07
CA LYS A 11 11.08 -0.29 -4.70
C LYS A 11 10.26 -1.10 -3.70
N LEU A 12 10.92 -1.77 -2.77
CA LEU A 12 10.23 -2.50 -1.72
C LEU A 12 9.42 -1.57 -0.84
N ILE A 13 10.02 -0.46 -0.41
CA ILE A 13 9.35 0.54 0.41
C ILE A 13 8.14 1.12 -0.34
N GLU A 14 8.31 1.45 -1.61
CA GLU A 14 7.25 1.97 -2.45
C GLU A 14 6.11 0.97 -2.60
N THR A 15 6.44 -0.30 -2.81
CA THR A 15 5.45 -1.38 -2.94
C THR A 15 4.66 -1.54 -1.65
N GLU A 16 5.32 -1.52 -0.51
CA GLU A 16 4.64 -1.60 0.79
C GLU A 16 3.71 -0.43 1.01
N LYS A 17 4.16 0.77 0.64
CA LYS A 17 3.35 1.98 0.75
C LYS A 17 2.11 1.89 -0.13
N ASN A 18 2.28 1.43 -1.38
CA ASN A 18 1.17 1.24 -2.30
C ASN A 18 0.18 0.19 -1.78
N GLN A 19 0.68 -0.86 -1.18
CA GLN A 19 -0.16 -1.89 -0.59
C GLN A 19 -1.01 -1.32 0.54
N LEU A 20 -0.42 -0.47 1.38
CA LEU A 20 -1.16 0.19 2.45
C LEU A 20 -2.26 1.10 1.91
N VAL A 21 -1.98 1.83 0.84
CA VAL A 21 -2.98 2.68 0.18
C VAL A 21 -4.14 1.85 -0.35
N ILE A 22 -3.84 0.72 -0.98
CA ILE A 22 -4.87 -0.18 -1.49
C ILE A 22 -5.71 -0.76 -0.34
N MET A 23 -5.06 -1.19 0.72
CA MET A 23 -5.75 -1.71 1.89
C MET A 23 -6.66 -0.66 2.52
N GLN A 24 -6.20 0.59 2.57
CA GLN A 24 -7.01 1.69 3.08
C GLN A 24 -8.23 1.94 2.21
N ALA A 25 -8.07 1.88 0.89
CA ALA A 25 -9.19 2.04 -0.04
C ALA A 25 -10.23 0.93 0.14
N ILE A 26 -9.77 -0.30 0.34
CA ILE A 26 -10.66 -1.44 0.59
C ILE A 26 -11.40 -1.25 1.92
N ALA A 27 -10.70 -0.84 2.95
CA ALA A 27 -11.29 -0.58 4.26
C ALA A 27 -12.36 0.52 4.18
N ASP A 28 -12.08 1.58 3.43
CA ASP A 28 -13.02 2.68 3.24
C ASP A 28 -14.29 2.21 2.53
N LEU A 29 -14.16 1.35 1.51
CA LEU A 29 -15.30 0.77 0.83
C LEU A 29 -16.12 -0.10 1.77
N TYR A 30 -15.45 -0.88 2.58
CA TYR A 30 -16.09 -1.76 3.54
C TYR A 30 -16.89 -0.97 4.56
N GLU A 31 -16.32 0.09 5.09
CA GLU A 31 -17.00 0.98 6.04
C GLU A 31 -18.21 1.64 5.41
N LYS A 32 -18.08 2.09 4.18
CA LYS A 32 -19.16 2.76 3.46
C LYS A 32 -20.33 1.81 3.25
N GLU A 33 -20.05 0.57 2.91
CA GLU A 33 -21.09 -0.44 2.69
C GLU A 33 -21.78 -0.82 3.98
N ASN A 34 -21.02 -1.07 5.03
CA ASN A 34 -21.56 -1.45 6.33
C ASN A 34 -22.16 -0.26 7.08
N GLY A 35 -21.65 0.93 6.85
CA GLY A 35 -22.18 2.15 7.46
C GLY A 35 -23.56 2.52 6.97
N GLY A 36 -23.97 2.00 5.82
CA GLY A 36 -25.30 2.21 5.27
C GLY A 36 -26.38 1.29 5.83
N VAL A 37 -25.91 0.33 6.63
CA VAL A 37 -26.80 -0.61 7.28
C VAL A 37 -27.17 -0.13 8.66
#